data_7c77dfe35c566c9a333b7e7534160f3d
#
_entry.id   7c77dfe35c566c9a333b7e7534160f3d
#
_cell.length_a   1.000
_cell.length_b   1.000
_cell.length_c   1.000
_cell.angle_alpha   90.00
_cell.angle_beta   90.00
_cell.angle_gamma   90.00
#
_symmetry.space_group_name_H-M   'P 1'
#
loop_
_entity.id
_entity.type
_entity.pdbx_description
1 polymer ?
#
loop_
_entity_poly.entity_id
_entity_poly.type
_entity_poly.pdbx_seq_one_letter_code
_entity_poly.pdbx_strand_id
1 'polypeptide(L)'
;MGNLYGYIRVSTRDQNEDRQLIALRELKIPEKNIFMDKQSGKDFNRPQYKRLVRKLKKDDLLYIKSIDRLGRNYAEILEQWRLLTQTKGADIVVLDMPLLDTRRGKDLMGTFLSDIVLQVLSFVAENERTNIRQRQAEGIAEAKARGVKFGRPPRPLPDNFYEVHKAWRDKKLTLKEAAETCDLPVGTFYGKSIQFEKST
;
A
#
# COMPACT_ATOMS: atom_id res chain seq x y z
N MET A 1 22.51 5.11 -28.73
CA MET A 1 21.60 4.14 -28.06
C MET A 1 21.43 4.60 -26.62
N GLY A 2 20.17 4.71 -26.18
CA GLY A 2 19.89 5.02 -24.77
C GLY A 2 20.28 3.86 -23.82
N ASN A 3 20.33 4.16 -22.55
CA ASN A 3 20.63 3.15 -21.53
C ASN A 3 19.40 2.29 -21.23
N LEU A 4 19.65 1.03 -20.83
CA LEU A 4 18.62 0.12 -20.36
C LEU A 4 18.48 0.25 -18.84
N TYR A 5 17.26 0.36 -18.37
CA TYR A 5 16.89 0.43 -16.96
C TYR A 5 15.82 -0.60 -16.60
N GLY A 6 15.82 -1.07 -15.37
CA GLY A 6 14.78 -1.90 -14.79
C GLY A 6 14.23 -1.31 -13.51
N TYR A 7 12.92 -1.42 -13.29
CA TYR A 7 12.31 -1.05 -12.02
C TYR A 7 11.50 -2.20 -11.43
N ILE A 8 11.76 -2.46 -10.16
CA ILE A 8 11.12 -3.50 -9.35
C ILE A 8 10.44 -2.84 -8.15
N ARG A 9 9.22 -3.27 -7.86
CA ARG A 9 8.51 -2.90 -6.64
C ARG A 9 7.92 -4.14 -5.97
N VAL A 10 8.22 -4.34 -4.69
CA VAL A 10 7.67 -5.39 -3.86
C VAL A 10 7.01 -4.81 -2.61
N SER A 11 5.87 -5.36 -2.20
CA SER A 11 5.04 -4.83 -1.11
C SER A 11 5.45 -5.36 0.26
N THR A 12 6.10 -6.53 0.35
CA THR A 12 6.60 -7.17 1.58
C THR A 12 7.92 -7.88 1.32
N ARG A 13 8.65 -8.22 2.40
CA ARG A 13 9.92 -8.97 2.33
C ARG A 13 9.79 -10.34 1.67
N ASP A 14 8.58 -10.93 1.71
CA ASP A 14 8.33 -12.32 1.27
C ASP A 14 7.69 -12.42 -0.13
N GLN A 15 7.36 -11.29 -0.77
CA GLN A 15 6.92 -11.32 -2.16
C GLN A 15 8.12 -11.47 -3.09
N ASN A 16 8.07 -12.53 -3.86
CA ASN A 16 9.06 -13.07 -4.78
C ASN A 16 9.66 -11.97 -5.69
N GLU A 17 10.62 -11.20 -5.15
CA GLU A 17 11.43 -10.24 -5.92
C GLU A 17 12.23 -10.95 -7.00
N ASP A 18 12.57 -12.23 -6.75
CA ASP A 18 13.36 -13.06 -7.64
C ASP A 18 12.75 -13.18 -9.04
N ARG A 19 11.43 -13.36 -9.15
CA ARG A 19 10.76 -13.46 -10.45
C ARG A 19 10.89 -12.17 -11.29
N GLN A 20 10.84 -11.01 -10.65
CA GLN A 20 11.00 -9.73 -11.34
C GLN A 20 12.47 -9.52 -11.71
N LEU A 21 13.38 -9.87 -10.80
CA LEU A 21 14.81 -9.72 -11.00
C LEU A 21 15.31 -10.65 -12.09
N ILE A 22 14.88 -11.92 -12.11
CA ILE A 22 15.21 -12.89 -13.16
C ILE A 22 14.77 -12.37 -14.53
N ALA A 23 13.51 -11.92 -14.65
CA ALA A 23 12.99 -11.39 -15.91
C ALA A 23 13.78 -10.18 -16.43
N LEU A 24 14.28 -9.31 -15.54
CA LEU A 24 15.11 -8.17 -15.94
C LEU A 24 16.56 -8.58 -16.27
N ARG A 25 17.11 -9.60 -15.59
CA ARG A 25 18.45 -10.15 -15.89
C ARG A 25 18.51 -10.84 -17.24
N GLU A 26 17.45 -11.56 -17.64
CA GLU A 26 17.31 -12.16 -18.97
C GLU A 26 17.41 -11.13 -20.10
N LEU A 27 16.99 -9.89 -19.84
CA LEU A 27 17.10 -8.76 -20.75
C LEU A 27 18.50 -8.11 -20.76
N LYS A 28 19.47 -8.70 -20.05
CA LYS A 28 20.86 -8.21 -19.93
C LYS A 28 20.96 -6.75 -19.45
N ILE A 29 20.03 -6.32 -18.60
CA ILE A 29 20.09 -5.00 -17.98
C ILE A 29 21.21 -4.99 -16.95
N PRO A 30 22.15 -4.03 -17.00
CA PRO A 30 23.22 -3.94 -15.99
C PRO A 30 22.64 -3.77 -14.59
N GLU A 31 23.16 -4.49 -13.59
CA GLU A 31 22.63 -4.45 -12.21
C GLU A 31 22.62 -3.03 -11.62
N LYS A 32 23.60 -2.21 -11.93
CA LYS A 32 23.65 -0.78 -11.54
C LYS A 32 22.48 0.06 -12.09
N ASN A 33 21.76 -0.46 -13.07
CA ASN A 33 20.61 0.18 -13.71
C ASN A 33 19.28 -0.46 -13.29
N ILE A 34 19.29 -1.44 -12.37
CA ILE A 34 18.08 -2.01 -11.77
C ILE A 34 17.81 -1.28 -10.47
N PHE A 35 16.64 -0.65 -10.37
CA PHE A 35 16.18 0.10 -9.20
C PHE A 35 15.07 -0.67 -8.51
N MET A 36 15.17 -0.86 -7.19
CA MET A 36 14.23 -1.66 -6.43
C MET A 36 13.74 -0.93 -5.19
N ASP A 37 12.42 -0.79 -5.05
CA ASP A 37 11.75 -0.32 -3.85
C ASP A 37 11.05 -1.48 -3.13
N LYS A 38 11.43 -1.71 -1.86
CA LYS A 38 10.83 -2.70 -0.96
C LYS A 38 9.99 -1.96 0.07
N GLN A 39 8.69 -1.78 -0.19
CA GLN A 39 7.82 -1.03 0.72
C GLN A 39 6.39 -1.56 0.74
N SER A 40 5.81 -1.57 1.96
CA SER A 40 4.42 -1.93 2.18
C SER A 40 3.47 -0.94 1.47
N GLY A 41 2.30 -1.45 1.05
CA GLY A 41 1.33 -0.71 0.23
C GLY A 41 0.79 0.61 0.79
N LYS A 42 1.16 1.01 2.03
CA LYS A 42 0.67 2.24 2.67
C LYS A 42 1.59 3.45 2.46
N ASP A 43 2.88 3.23 2.22
CA ASP A 43 3.83 4.33 2.11
C ASP A 43 4.25 4.55 0.65
N PHE A 44 4.00 5.77 0.12
CA PHE A 44 4.31 6.15 -1.27
C PHE A 44 5.73 6.67 -1.44
N ASN A 45 6.56 6.57 -0.42
CA ASN A 45 7.94 6.99 -0.51
C ASN A 45 8.76 5.97 -1.31
N ARG A 46 8.95 6.21 -2.61
CA ARG A 46 9.71 5.38 -3.55
C ARG A 46 11.06 6.02 -3.86
N PRO A 47 12.04 5.91 -2.97
CA PRO A 47 13.32 6.60 -3.13
C PRO A 47 14.08 6.13 -4.38
N GLN A 48 14.05 4.83 -4.69
CA GLN A 48 14.74 4.30 -5.85
C GLN A 48 14.03 4.68 -7.15
N TYR A 49 12.69 4.67 -7.17
CA TYR A 49 11.93 5.18 -8.32
C TYR A 49 12.23 6.65 -8.59
N LYS A 50 12.21 7.49 -7.55
CA LYS A 50 12.57 8.91 -7.69
C LYS A 50 13.99 9.10 -8.23
N ARG A 51 14.93 8.26 -7.78
CA ARG A 51 16.31 8.25 -8.28
C ARG A 51 16.38 7.82 -9.74
N LEU A 52 15.65 6.78 -10.13
CA LEU A 52 15.52 6.33 -11.51
C LEU A 52 14.98 7.46 -12.41
N VAL A 53 13.85 8.08 -12.04
CA VAL A 53 13.23 9.18 -12.82
C VAL A 53 14.18 10.36 -13.02
N ARG A 54 15.02 10.70 -12.02
CA ARG A 54 16.04 11.75 -12.17
C ARG A 54 17.14 11.35 -13.17
N LYS A 55 17.46 10.07 -13.23
CA LYS A 55 18.54 9.53 -14.08
C LYS A 55 18.11 9.33 -15.53
N LEU A 56 16.83 9.02 -15.75
CA LEU A 56 16.27 8.80 -17.09
C LEU A 56 16.38 10.04 -17.99
N LYS A 57 16.81 9.79 -19.23
CA LYS A 57 16.95 10.77 -20.29
C LYS A 57 16.15 10.33 -21.52
N LYS A 58 16.07 11.21 -22.49
CA LYS A 58 15.47 10.91 -23.79
C LYS A 58 16.15 9.69 -24.44
N ASP A 59 15.35 8.85 -25.07
CA ASP A 59 15.75 7.62 -25.75
C ASP A 59 16.30 6.51 -24.81
N ASP A 60 16.29 6.68 -23.48
CA ASP A 60 16.50 5.60 -22.54
C ASP A 60 15.30 4.64 -22.55
N LEU A 61 15.53 3.38 -22.16
CA LEU A 61 14.51 2.34 -22.15
C LEU A 61 14.31 1.78 -20.74
N LEU A 62 13.08 1.90 -20.22
CA LEU A 62 12.68 1.37 -18.93
C LEU A 62 11.86 0.09 -19.08
N TYR A 63 12.31 -0.98 -18.46
CA TYR A 63 11.56 -2.23 -18.32
C TYR A 63 10.91 -2.34 -16.96
N ILE A 64 9.63 -2.69 -16.94
CA ILE A 64 8.88 -3.04 -15.72
C ILE A 64 8.15 -4.36 -15.94
N LYS A 65 7.95 -5.14 -14.87
CA LYS A 65 7.27 -6.43 -14.97
C LYS A 65 5.79 -6.24 -15.31
N SER A 66 5.11 -5.37 -14.58
CA SER A 66 3.67 -5.10 -14.70
C SER A 66 3.37 -3.62 -14.48
N ILE A 67 2.27 -3.15 -15.05
CA ILE A 67 1.88 -1.72 -15.04
C ILE A 67 1.61 -1.17 -13.62
N ASP A 68 1.14 -2.02 -12.71
CA ASP A 68 0.89 -1.67 -11.30
C ASP A 68 2.18 -1.30 -10.53
N ARG A 69 3.36 -1.53 -11.12
CA ARG A 69 4.63 -1.05 -10.56
C ARG A 69 4.74 0.46 -10.62
N LEU A 70 4.10 1.12 -11.58
CA LEU A 70 4.13 2.58 -11.75
C LEU A 70 3.22 3.31 -10.74
N GLY A 71 2.06 2.75 -10.39
CA GLY A 71 1.10 3.42 -9.51
C GLY A 71 0.23 2.45 -8.72
N ARG A 72 -0.54 2.98 -7.77
CA ARG A 72 -1.52 2.23 -6.96
C ARG A 72 -2.94 2.37 -7.50
N ASN A 73 -3.17 3.42 -8.24
CA ASN A 73 -4.44 3.76 -8.83
C ASN A 73 -4.22 4.30 -10.24
N TYR A 74 -5.31 4.46 -10.95
CA TYR A 74 -5.31 4.94 -12.32
C TYR A 74 -4.59 6.27 -12.52
N ALA A 75 -4.95 7.27 -11.72
CA ALA A 75 -4.40 8.62 -11.89
C ALA A 75 -2.87 8.61 -11.75
N GLU A 76 -2.34 7.90 -10.76
CA GLU A 76 -0.89 7.74 -10.58
C GLU A 76 -0.23 7.03 -11.76
N ILE A 77 -0.81 5.93 -12.24
CA ILE A 77 -0.25 5.18 -13.38
C ILE A 77 -0.17 6.08 -14.61
N LEU A 78 -1.23 6.82 -14.94
CA LEU A 78 -1.24 7.76 -16.06
C LEU A 78 -0.24 8.89 -15.87
N GLU A 79 -0.17 9.47 -14.69
CA GLU A 79 0.77 10.54 -14.39
C GLU A 79 2.21 10.07 -14.58
N GLN A 80 2.57 8.92 -14.01
CA GLN A 80 3.91 8.36 -14.17
C GLN A 80 4.20 7.95 -15.60
N TRP A 81 3.24 7.38 -16.31
CA TRP A 81 3.38 7.05 -17.73
C TRP A 81 3.71 8.29 -18.55
N ARG A 82 2.91 9.37 -18.41
CA ARG A 82 3.14 10.64 -19.10
C ARG A 82 4.47 11.28 -18.73
N LEU A 83 4.82 11.26 -17.44
CA LEU A 83 6.11 11.76 -16.98
C LEU A 83 7.27 11.05 -17.68
N LEU A 84 7.24 9.73 -17.75
CA LEU A 84 8.31 8.93 -18.35
C LEU A 84 8.36 9.07 -19.88
N THR A 85 7.22 8.96 -20.56
CA THR A 85 7.16 8.95 -22.02
C THR A 85 7.18 10.34 -22.64
N GLN A 86 6.42 11.29 -22.09
CA GLN A 86 6.28 12.63 -22.69
C GLN A 86 7.30 13.62 -22.13
N THR A 87 7.46 13.66 -20.79
CA THR A 87 8.36 14.66 -20.18
C THR A 87 9.83 14.22 -20.25
N LYS A 88 10.12 12.95 -19.96
CA LYS A 88 11.48 12.41 -20.03
C LYS A 88 11.85 11.95 -21.45
N GLY A 89 10.90 11.61 -22.28
CA GLY A 89 11.13 11.06 -23.61
C GLY A 89 11.76 9.67 -23.59
N ALA A 90 11.56 8.93 -22.50
CA ALA A 90 12.04 7.57 -22.34
C ALA A 90 11.01 6.57 -22.87
N ASP A 91 11.49 5.47 -23.45
CA ASP A 91 10.62 4.37 -23.84
C ASP A 91 10.32 3.46 -22.63
N ILE A 92 9.13 2.86 -22.62
CA ILE A 92 8.72 1.90 -21.59
C ILE A 92 8.29 0.59 -22.23
N VAL A 93 8.68 -0.52 -21.60
CA VAL A 93 8.22 -1.87 -21.93
C VAL A 93 7.65 -2.52 -20.69
N VAL A 94 6.39 -2.95 -20.77
CA VAL A 94 5.72 -3.72 -19.72
C VAL A 94 5.75 -5.20 -20.12
N LEU A 95 6.51 -6.02 -19.36
CA LEU A 95 6.85 -7.40 -19.77
C LEU A 95 5.64 -8.33 -19.85
N ASP A 96 4.66 -8.17 -18.96
CA ASP A 96 3.43 -8.98 -18.97
C ASP A 96 2.34 -8.42 -19.89
N MET A 97 2.59 -7.27 -20.52
CA MET A 97 1.68 -6.61 -21.46
C MET A 97 2.41 -6.12 -22.71
N PRO A 98 2.65 -6.99 -23.70
CA PRO A 98 3.40 -6.63 -24.91
C PRO A 98 2.81 -5.47 -25.73
N LEU A 99 1.52 -5.17 -25.54
CA LEU A 99 0.86 -4.00 -26.16
C LEU A 99 1.34 -2.68 -25.55
N LEU A 100 1.88 -2.70 -24.31
CA LEU A 100 2.46 -1.53 -23.65
C LEU A 100 3.99 -1.49 -23.85
N ASP A 101 4.39 -1.51 -25.14
CA ASP A 101 5.78 -1.30 -25.58
C ASP A 101 5.82 -0.04 -26.44
N THR A 102 6.25 1.08 -25.87
CA THR A 102 6.25 2.38 -26.53
C THR A 102 7.20 2.47 -27.73
N ARG A 103 8.16 1.54 -27.84
CA ARG A 103 9.07 1.47 -29.00
C ARG A 103 8.32 1.10 -30.29
N ARG A 104 7.24 0.32 -30.16
CA ARG A 104 6.43 -0.16 -31.28
C ARG A 104 5.43 0.89 -31.79
N GLY A 105 5.17 1.91 -30.99
CA GLY A 105 4.14 2.90 -31.23
C GLY A 105 4.70 4.31 -31.39
N LYS A 106 5.83 4.49 -32.07
CA LYS A 106 6.36 5.85 -32.38
C LYS A 106 5.52 6.61 -33.40
N ASP A 107 4.56 5.95 -34.02
CA ASP A 107 3.52 6.59 -34.82
C ASP A 107 2.32 7.02 -33.93
N LEU A 108 1.53 7.92 -34.47
CA LEU A 108 0.35 8.50 -33.81
C LEU A 108 -0.63 7.41 -33.36
N MET A 109 -0.74 6.33 -34.10
CA MET A 109 -1.64 5.21 -33.84
C MET A 109 -1.19 4.35 -32.67
N GLY A 110 0.10 4.09 -32.54
CA GLY A 110 0.62 3.29 -31.42
C GLY A 110 0.54 4.02 -30.07
N THR A 111 0.80 5.33 -30.05
CA THR A 111 0.59 6.17 -28.87
C THR A 111 -0.87 6.17 -28.44
N PHE A 112 -1.78 6.36 -29.38
CA PHE A 112 -3.22 6.34 -29.16
C PHE A 112 -3.71 4.98 -28.63
N LEU A 113 -3.24 3.88 -29.20
CA LEU A 113 -3.58 2.54 -28.75
C LEU A 113 -3.08 2.27 -27.30
N SER A 114 -1.87 2.67 -26.99
CA SER A 114 -1.32 2.56 -25.63
C SER A 114 -2.14 3.36 -24.62
N ASP A 115 -2.55 4.56 -24.96
CA ASP A 115 -3.39 5.41 -24.10
C ASP A 115 -4.78 4.78 -23.87
N ILE A 116 -5.40 4.20 -24.90
CA ILE A 116 -6.69 3.48 -24.76
C ILE A 116 -6.53 2.26 -23.86
N VAL A 117 -5.52 1.43 -24.09
CA VAL A 117 -5.27 0.23 -23.27
C VAL A 117 -5.06 0.62 -21.82
N LEU A 118 -4.27 1.66 -21.56
CA LEU A 118 -4.08 2.18 -20.20
C LEU A 118 -5.41 2.63 -19.56
N GLN A 119 -6.25 3.36 -20.30
CA GLN A 119 -7.55 3.80 -19.79
C GLN A 119 -8.46 2.64 -19.45
N VAL A 120 -8.56 1.63 -20.33
CA VAL A 120 -9.41 0.44 -20.11
C VAL A 120 -8.93 -0.37 -18.91
N LEU A 121 -7.64 -0.69 -18.83
CA LEU A 121 -7.08 -1.46 -17.71
C LEU A 121 -7.27 -0.77 -16.38
N SER A 122 -7.18 0.52 -16.39
CA SER A 122 -7.31 1.35 -15.22
C SER A 122 -8.75 1.45 -14.73
N PHE A 123 -9.68 1.57 -15.65
CA PHE A 123 -11.11 1.51 -15.36
C PHE A 123 -11.49 0.15 -14.73
N VAL A 124 -10.98 -0.95 -15.29
CA VAL A 124 -11.22 -2.31 -14.75
C VAL A 124 -10.65 -2.44 -13.34
N ALA A 125 -9.42 -1.98 -13.11
CA ALA A 125 -8.78 -2.04 -11.79
C ALA A 125 -9.51 -1.20 -10.72
N GLU A 126 -10.04 -0.03 -11.09
CA GLU A 126 -10.80 0.82 -10.17
C GLU A 126 -12.17 0.19 -9.83
N ASN A 127 -12.84 -0.37 -10.83
CA ASN A 127 -14.10 -1.11 -10.62
C ASN A 127 -13.90 -2.31 -9.69
N GLU A 128 -12.84 -3.09 -9.88
CA GLU A 128 -12.54 -4.23 -9.02
C GLU A 128 -12.30 -3.82 -7.57
N ARG A 129 -11.55 -2.74 -7.33
CA ARG A 129 -11.34 -2.18 -5.98
C ARG A 129 -12.64 -1.72 -5.34
N THR A 130 -13.50 -1.06 -6.10
CA THR A 130 -14.80 -0.59 -5.63
C THR A 130 -15.69 -1.77 -5.23
N ASN A 131 -15.75 -2.80 -6.08
CA ASN A 131 -16.49 -4.03 -5.83
C ASN A 131 -15.97 -4.78 -4.59
N ILE A 132 -14.64 -4.87 -4.39
CA ILE A 132 -14.04 -5.48 -3.20
C ILE A 132 -14.43 -4.71 -1.95
N ARG A 133 -14.34 -3.37 -1.94
CA ARG A 133 -14.73 -2.54 -0.81
C ARG A 133 -16.22 -2.68 -0.47
N GLN A 134 -17.05 -2.71 -1.50
CA GLN A 134 -18.48 -2.88 -1.31
C GLN A 134 -18.80 -4.25 -0.69
N ARG A 135 -18.26 -5.35 -1.23
CA ARG A 135 -18.43 -6.70 -0.67
C ARG A 135 -17.91 -6.81 0.76
N GLN A 136 -16.78 -6.15 1.07
CA GLN A 136 -16.27 -6.09 2.44
C GLN A 136 -17.21 -5.33 3.38
N ALA A 137 -17.75 -4.19 2.94
CA ALA A 137 -18.70 -3.41 3.73
C ALA A 137 -19.99 -4.20 4.00
N GLU A 138 -20.53 -4.86 2.98
CA GLU A 138 -21.70 -5.74 3.08
C GLU A 138 -21.44 -6.91 4.05
N GLY A 139 -20.32 -7.61 3.89
CA GLY A 139 -19.93 -8.70 4.79
C GLY A 139 -19.72 -8.26 6.24
N ILE A 140 -19.15 -7.08 6.47
CA ILE A 140 -19.01 -6.49 7.83
C ILE A 140 -20.37 -6.12 8.39
N ALA A 141 -21.27 -5.56 7.60
CA ALA A 141 -22.62 -5.20 8.03
C ALA A 141 -23.42 -6.44 8.44
N GLU A 142 -23.41 -7.50 7.62
CA GLU A 142 -24.02 -8.78 7.96
C GLU A 142 -23.45 -9.42 9.22
N ALA A 143 -22.12 -9.44 9.35
CA ALA A 143 -21.46 -10.00 10.52
C ALA A 143 -21.81 -9.23 11.80
N LYS A 144 -21.89 -7.89 11.74
CA LYS A 144 -22.36 -7.05 12.84
C LYS A 144 -23.82 -7.35 13.20
N ALA A 145 -24.70 -7.53 12.20
CA ALA A 145 -26.09 -7.89 12.42
C ALA A 145 -26.24 -9.25 13.14
N ARG A 146 -25.31 -10.19 12.90
CA ARG A 146 -25.20 -11.47 13.60
C ARG A 146 -24.50 -11.39 14.96
N GLY A 147 -24.17 -10.19 15.45
CA GLY A 147 -23.53 -9.97 16.74
C GLY A 147 -22.02 -10.14 16.78
N VAL A 148 -21.35 -10.31 15.62
CA VAL A 148 -19.90 -10.43 15.56
C VAL A 148 -19.27 -9.09 15.92
N LYS A 149 -18.43 -9.09 16.94
CA LYS A 149 -17.67 -7.90 17.38
C LYS A 149 -16.36 -7.83 16.63
N PHE A 150 -16.14 -6.74 15.90
CA PHE A 150 -14.89 -6.45 15.21
C PHE A 150 -13.98 -5.60 16.10
N GLY A 151 -12.69 -5.71 15.87
CA GLY A 151 -11.67 -4.96 16.58
C GLY A 151 -10.85 -5.82 17.56
N ARG A 152 -9.97 -5.18 18.29
CA ARG A 152 -9.16 -5.87 19.29
C ARG A 152 -10.07 -6.32 20.45
N PRO A 153 -9.98 -7.58 20.90
CA PRO A 153 -10.71 -8.02 22.10
C PRO A 153 -10.42 -7.09 23.27
N PRO A 154 -11.46 -6.72 24.05
CA PRO A 154 -11.23 -5.92 25.25
C PRO A 154 -10.32 -6.68 26.21
N ARG A 155 -9.34 -6.01 26.79
CA ARG A 155 -8.53 -6.61 27.86
C ARG A 155 -9.44 -6.96 29.01
N PRO A 156 -9.32 -8.14 29.63
CA PRO A 156 -10.04 -8.47 30.85
C PRO A 156 -9.71 -7.44 31.95
N LEU A 157 -10.62 -7.30 32.90
CA LEU A 157 -10.33 -6.52 34.10
C LEU A 157 -9.33 -7.30 34.95
N PRO A 158 -8.33 -6.65 35.58
CA PRO A 158 -7.47 -7.29 36.57
C PRO A 158 -8.28 -7.79 37.76
N ASP A 159 -7.85 -8.86 38.42
CA ASP A 159 -8.56 -9.46 39.53
C ASP A 159 -8.77 -8.48 40.70
N ASN A 160 -7.79 -7.60 40.92
CA ASN A 160 -7.82 -6.57 41.98
C ASN A 160 -8.60 -5.31 41.58
N PHE A 161 -9.19 -5.25 40.32
CA PHE A 161 -9.78 -4.03 39.81
C PHE A 161 -10.90 -3.48 40.71
N TYR A 162 -11.77 -4.33 41.23
CA TYR A 162 -12.90 -3.90 42.07
C TYR A 162 -12.45 -3.21 43.37
N GLU A 163 -11.49 -3.81 44.07
CA GLU A 163 -10.94 -3.27 45.31
C GLU A 163 -10.22 -1.93 45.06
N VAL A 164 -9.43 -1.87 44.03
CA VAL A 164 -8.68 -0.67 43.68
C VAL A 164 -9.61 0.44 43.21
N HIS A 165 -10.65 0.10 42.41
CA HIS A 165 -11.67 1.05 41.98
C HIS A 165 -12.41 1.66 43.20
N LYS A 166 -12.82 0.82 44.16
CA LYS A 166 -13.47 1.28 45.40
C LYS A 166 -12.56 2.20 46.20
N ALA A 167 -11.29 1.82 46.40
CA ALA A 167 -10.32 2.64 47.10
C ALA A 167 -10.08 4.00 46.43
N TRP A 168 -10.06 4.02 45.12
CA TRP A 168 -9.98 5.27 44.37
C TRP A 168 -11.25 6.15 44.53
N ARG A 169 -12.44 5.55 44.48
CA ARG A 169 -13.71 6.29 44.71
C ARG A 169 -13.80 6.82 46.14
N ASP A 170 -13.31 6.07 47.10
CA ASP A 170 -13.21 6.47 48.53
C ASP A 170 -12.10 7.52 48.76
N LYS A 171 -11.41 8.00 47.69
CA LYS A 171 -10.28 8.95 47.79
C LYS A 171 -9.07 8.44 48.60
N LYS A 172 -8.93 7.12 48.79
CA LYS A 172 -7.79 6.49 49.45
C LYS A 172 -6.60 6.33 48.50
N LEU A 173 -6.84 6.32 47.20
CA LEU A 173 -5.83 6.27 46.15
C LEU A 173 -6.10 7.41 45.15
N THR A 174 -5.03 7.96 44.60
CA THR A 174 -5.11 8.82 43.46
C THR A 174 -5.39 8.01 42.20
N LEU A 175 -5.88 8.66 41.12
CA LEU A 175 -6.14 7.99 39.84
C LEU A 175 -4.87 7.31 39.28
N LYS A 176 -3.72 7.94 39.50
CA LYS A 176 -2.44 7.42 39.00
C LYS A 176 -2.03 6.16 39.78
N GLU A 177 -2.08 6.20 41.11
CA GLU A 177 -1.78 5.05 41.98
C GLU A 177 -2.73 3.87 41.71
N ALA A 178 -4.02 4.14 41.52
CA ALA A 178 -4.99 3.11 41.17
C ALA A 178 -4.68 2.45 39.82
N ALA A 179 -4.31 3.22 38.82
CA ALA A 179 -3.94 2.71 37.53
C ALA A 179 -2.66 1.86 37.57
N GLU A 180 -1.63 2.31 38.33
CA GLU A 180 -0.38 1.58 38.57
C GLU A 180 -0.63 0.27 39.32
N THR A 181 -1.47 0.28 40.34
CA THR A 181 -1.83 -0.93 41.14
C THR A 181 -2.55 -1.99 40.26
N CYS A 182 -3.26 -1.56 39.24
CA CYS A 182 -3.94 -2.44 38.27
C CYS A 182 -3.08 -2.80 37.04
N ASP A 183 -1.84 -2.34 36.97
CA ASP A 183 -0.98 -2.46 35.77
C ASP A 183 -1.68 -1.99 34.49
N LEU A 184 -2.40 -0.88 34.59
CA LEU A 184 -3.13 -0.29 33.48
C LEU A 184 -2.67 1.16 33.21
N PRO A 185 -2.65 1.59 31.93
CA PRO A 185 -2.51 3.01 31.63
C PRO A 185 -3.64 3.81 32.29
N VAL A 186 -3.34 5.01 32.80
CA VAL A 186 -4.29 5.89 33.54
C VAL A 186 -5.60 6.09 32.76
N GLY A 187 -5.54 6.39 31.46
CA GLY A 187 -6.73 6.55 30.62
C GLY A 187 -7.53 5.25 30.47
N THR A 188 -6.87 4.09 30.47
CA THR A 188 -7.55 2.78 30.39
C THR A 188 -8.24 2.45 31.69
N PHE A 189 -7.60 2.68 32.84
CA PHE A 189 -8.22 2.48 34.15
C PHE A 189 -9.44 3.36 34.30
N TYR A 190 -9.33 4.66 34.02
CA TYR A 190 -10.46 5.59 34.09
C TYR A 190 -11.62 5.18 33.19
N GLY A 191 -11.35 4.87 31.91
CA GLY A 191 -12.39 4.44 30.97
C GLY A 191 -13.10 3.15 31.41
N LYS A 192 -12.35 2.18 31.93
CA LYS A 192 -12.93 0.94 32.49
C LYS A 192 -13.72 1.18 33.76
N SER A 193 -13.32 2.11 34.61
CA SER A 193 -14.05 2.51 35.84
C SER A 193 -15.40 3.09 35.50
N ILE A 194 -15.47 3.98 34.49
CA ILE A 194 -16.76 4.55 34.04
C ILE A 194 -17.67 3.50 33.41
N GLN A 195 -17.10 2.53 32.65
CA GLN A 195 -17.90 1.44 32.09
C GLN A 195 -18.45 0.51 33.18
N PHE A 196 -17.65 0.20 34.18
CA PHE A 196 -18.03 -0.63 35.31
C PHE A 196 -19.21 0.00 36.10
N GLU A 197 -19.16 1.30 36.38
CA GLU A 197 -20.22 2.04 37.06
C GLU A 197 -21.55 2.09 36.30
N LYS A 198 -21.49 2.08 34.97
CA LYS A 198 -22.70 2.05 34.13
C LYS A 198 -23.33 0.66 34.03
N SER A 199 -22.60 -0.38 34.42
CA SER A 199 -23.03 -1.79 34.34
C SER A 199 -23.52 -2.33 35.68
N THR A 200 -23.31 -1.57 36.77
CA THR A 200 -23.78 -1.86 38.14
C THR A 200 -24.95 -0.98 38.48
#